data_2276146bc34066f045777c9878ed739d
#
_entry.id   2276146bc34066f045777c9878ed739d
#
_cell.length_a   1.000
_cell.length_b   1.000
_cell.length_c   1.000
_cell.angle_alpha   90.00
_cell.angle_beta   90.00
_cell.angle_gamma   90.00
#
_symmetry.space_group_name_H-M   'P 1'
#
loop_
_entity.id
_entity.type
_entity.pdbx_description
1 polymer ?
#
loop_
_entity_poly.entity_id
_entity_poly.type
_entity_poly.pdbx_seq_one_letter_code
_entity_poly.pdbx_strand_id
1 'polypeptide(L)'
;MQIHPLITDNDELADLCERLAKSEFVCVDTEFMRENTYYPLLCLVQIGNEEEAAAIDPLAQNLDLDPLLDLLCNNEDVLKIFHAGGQDVEIIYNLTGKTPHPIFDTQIAMMAISQSEQIGYANLVESWMNTTIDKGARFTDWSRRPLTERQIEYAIGDVTYLAKIFPKILEKLVNTGRGAWLNAEMEKLADPANYANDINRAWRRIRAPGRNPQVLGRLKAIAAWRETEAQDKDIPRGRIIRDETLADIASHPPKKQSDLSKVRGLSQAWKENDIGKRLMRVLSNAEPLPDDEMPVKPKRGAPLGKEGALVADLLKLLLKIRSREIDVASRLLTKSDELEALAAGVRDLQILQSWRFEVFGKDALELVEGKLAFAVEKGRLKMTHIDDVANGDATVHAKQAAEVEPESVEEGSSEKEAAE
;
A
#
# COMPACT_ATOMS: atom_id res chain seq x y z
N MET A 1 -12.35 4.09 -27.39
CA MET A 1 -11.64 5.06 -26.53
C MET A 1 -10.85 6.00 -27.40
N GLN A 2 -11.09 7.30 -27.27
CA GLN A 2 -10.34 8.36 -27.95
C GLN A 2 -9.09 8.68 -27.10
N ILE A 3 -7.91 8.77 -27.73
CA ILE A 3 -6.70 9.23 -27.09
C ILE A 3 -6.45 10.66 -27.56
N HIS A 4 -6.35 11.60 -26.62
CA HIS A 4 -6.06 13.00 -26.93
C HIS A 4 -4.55 13.21 -27.05
N PRO A 5 -4.11 14.24 -27.80
CA PRO A 5 -2.73 14.70 -27.75
C PRO A 5 -2.32 15.08 -26.32
N LEU A 6 -1.01 15.22 -26.07
CA LEU A 6 -0.51 15.72 -24.81
C LEU A 6 -1.07 17.13 -24.54
N ILE A 7 -1.81 17.27 -23.44
CA ILE A 7 -2.45 18.52 -23.06
C ILE A 7 -1.40 19.44 -22.40
N THR A 8 -1.27 20.63 -23.00
CA THR A 8 -0.35 21.70 -22.55
C THR A 8 -1.04 23.06 -22.51
N ASP A 9 -2.33 23.10 -22.81
CA ASP A 9 -3.15 24.31 -22.92
C ASP A 9 -4.31 24.30 -21.93
N ASN A 10 -4.65 25.48 -21.37
CA ASN A 10 -5.67 25.62 -20.33
C ASN A 10 -7.09 25.35 -20.83
N ASP A 11 -7.42 25.77 -22.05
CA ASP A 11 -8.75 25.57 -22.61
C ASP A 11 -8.99 24.09 -22.91
N GLU A 12 -7.98 23.39 -23.45
CA GLU A 12 -8.04 21.93 -23.68
C GLU A 12 -8.19 21.16 -22.37
N LEU A 13 -7.49 21.58 -21.31
CA LEU A 13 -7.59 20.96 -20.00
C LEU A 13 -8.98 21.18 -19.38
N ALA A 14 -9.50 22.39 -19.43
CA ALA A 14 -10.82 22.73 -18.91
C ALA A 14 -11.92 21.93 -19.63
N ASP A 15 -11.89 21.88 -20.96
CA ASP A 15 -12.82 21.12 -21.78
C ASP A 15 -12.77 19.62 -21.47
N LEU A 16 -11.59 19.04 -21.28
CA LEU A 16 -11.45 17.64 -20.87
C LEU A 16 -12.08 17.42 -19.48
N CYS A 17 -11.77 18.26 -18.50
CA CYS A 17 -12.29 18.14 -17.15
C CYS A 17 -13.82 18.26 -17.10
N GLU A 18 -14.42 19.17 -17.90
CA GLU A 18 -15.87 19.30 -18.03
C GLU A 18 -16.55 18.04 -18.59
N ARG A 19 -15.90 17.35 -19.53
CA ARG A 19 -16.43 16.08 -20.07
C ARG A 19 -16.30 14.97 -19.04
N LEU A 20 -15.12 14.82 -18.44
CA LEU A 20 -14.86 13.79 -17.44
C LEU A 20 -15.67 13.97 -16.15
N ALA A 21 -16.07 15.20 -15.81
CA ALA A 21 -16.96 15.47 -14.68
C ALA A 21 -18.38 14.87 -14.84
N LYS A 22 -18.74 14.41 -16.03
CA LYS A 22 -20.02 13.73 -16.32
C LYS A 22 -19.92 12.21 -16.30
N SER A 23 -18.72 11.68 -16.06
CA SER A 23 -18.45 10.25 -16.05
C SER A 23 -18.76 9.66 -14.67
N GLU A 24 -19.11 8.38 -14.62
CA GLU A 24 -19.25 7.65 -13.35
C GLU A 24 -17.90 7.49 -12.63
N PHE A 25 -16.82 7.35 -13.42
CA PHE A 25 -15.47 7.22 -12.89
C PHE A 25 -14.42 7.77 -13.84
N VAL A 26 -13.26 8.07 -13.29
CA VAL A 26 -12.02 8.34 -14.02
C VAL A 26 -10.86 7.53 -13.43
N CYS A 27 -10.03 6.96 -14.32
CA CYS A 27 -8.75 6.36 -13.95
C CYS A 27 -7.68 7.44 -13.93
N VAL A 28 -6.82 7.42 -12.93
CA VAL A 28 -5.77 8.42 -12.73
C VAL A 28 -4.46 7.71 -12.42
N ASP A 29 -3.38 8.19 -13.00
CA ASP A 29 -2.02 7.81 -12.69
C ASP A 29 -1.10 9.02 -12.79
N THR A 30 0.10 8.98 -12.19
CA THR A 30 1.07 10.07 -12.26
C THR A 30 2.47 9.57 -12.48
N GLU A 31 3.25 10.37 -13.24
CA GLU A 31 4.70 10.21 -13.33
C GLU A 31 5.39 11.38 -12.64
N PHE A 32 6.40 11.07 -11.84
CA PHE A 32 7.06 12.06 -11.00
C PHE A 32 8.54 11.75 -10.76
N MET A 33 9.30 12.78 -10.37
CA MET A 33 10.69 12.65 -9.94
C MET A 33 10.81 12.91 -8.43
N ARG A 34 11.53 12.04 -7.71
CA ARG A 34 11.62 12.07 -6.23
C ARG A 34 13.06 12.00 -5.70
N GLU A 35 14.04 11.87 -6.56
CA GLU A 35 15.41 11.55 -6.14
C GLU A 35 16.16 12.72 -5.50
N ASN A 36 15.82 13.94 -5.88
CA ASN A 36 16.59 15.14 -5.55
C ASN A 36 15.85 16.15 -4.69
N THR A 37 14.54 16.01 -4.54
CA THR A 37 13.65 16.96 -3.86
C THR A 37 13.03 16.34 -2.60
N TYR A 38 12.55 17.16 -1.69
CA TYR A 38 11.75 16.71 -0.54
C TYR A 38 10.34 16.33 -0.99
N TYR A 39 9.71 17.16 -1.79
CA TYR A 39 8.43 16.90 -2.42
C TYR A 39 8.64 16.24 -3.78
N PRO A 40 7.83 15.23 -4.14
CA PRO A 40 7.86 14.71 -5.50
C PRO A 40 7.54 15.80 -6.51
N LEU A 41 8.36 15.92 -7.54
CA LEU A 41 8.08 16.79 -8.68
C LEU A 41 7.11 16.07 -9.61
N LEU A 42 5.87 16.53 -9.70
CA LEU A 42 4.89 16.02 -10.65
C LEU A 42 5.33 16.35 -12.08
N CYS A 43 5.46 15.35 -12.92
CA CYS A 43 5.97 15.47 -14.28
C CYS A 43 4.93 15.15 -15.36
N LEU A 44 3.94 14.29 -15.05
CA LEU A 44 2.87 13.96 -15.96
C LEU A 44 1.66 13.47 -15.14
N VAL A 45 0.45 13.80 -15.59
CA VAL A 45 -0.79 13.20 -15.09
C VAL A 45 -1.50 12.52 -16.23
N GLN A 46 -1.90 11.29 -16.02
CA GLN A 46 -2.76 10.56 -16.93
C GLN A 46 -4.16 10.49 -16.33
N ILE A 47 -5.16 10.77 -17.16
CA ILE A 47 -6.56 10.65 -16.76
C ILE A 47 -7.39 10.10 -17.93
N GLY A 48 -8.38 9.28 -17.61
CA GLY A 48 -9.29 8.76 -18.63
C GLY A 48 -10.42 7.94 -18.06
N ASN A 49 -11.39 7.65 -18.89
CA ASN A 49 -12.53 6.76 -18.65
C ASN A 49 -12.63 5.70 -19.77
N GLU A 50 -13.77 5.07 -19.95
CA GLU A 50 -13.98 4.09 -21.04
C GLU A 50 -14.02 4.73 -22.44
N GLU A 51 -14.31 6.02 -22.55
CA GLU A 51 -14.52 6.72 -23.80
C GLU A 51 -13.27 7.47 -24.27
N GLU A 52 -12.59 8.16 -23.37
CA GLU A 52 -11.45 9.01 -23.69
C GLU A 52 -10.33 8.94 -22.64
N ALA A 53 -9.10 9.25 -23.06
CA ALA A 53 -7.95 9.38 -22.16
C ALA A 53 -6.98 10.44 -22.67
N ALA A 54 -6.30 11.10 -21.73
CA ALA A 54 -5.29 12.12 -22.01
C ALA A 54 -4.12 12.04 -21.03
N ALA A 55 -2.95 12.46 -21.51
CA ALA A 55 -1.82 12.84 -20.67
C ALA A 55 -1.76 14.36 -20.58
N ILE A 56 -1.52 14.89 -19.39
CA ILE A 56 -1.47 16.32 -19.08
C ILE A 56 -0.06 16.64 -18.61
N ASP A 57 0.57 17.67 -19.18
CA ASP A 57 1.92 18.09 -18.84
C ASP A 57 1.95 19.21 -17.79
N PRO A 58 2.12 18.90 -16.49
CA PRO A 58 2.16 19.92 -15.44
C PRO A 58 3.39 20.84 -15.54
N LEU A 59 4.39 20.49 -16.36
CA LEU A 59 5.58 21.29 -16.59
C LEU A 59 5.44 22.23 -17.79
N ALA A 60 4.30 22.21 -18.50
CA ALA A 60 4.01 23.13 -19.57
C ALA A 60 3.91 24.57 -19.04
N GLN A 61 4.40 25.52 -19.85
CA GLN A 61 4.42 26.92 -19.44
C GLN A 61 3.01 27.48 -19.24
N ASN A 62 2.71 28.01 -18.03
CA ASN A 62 1.44 28.62 -17.65
C ASN A 62 0.23 27.68 -17.66
N LEU A 63 0.42 26.37 -17.62
CA LEU A 63 -0.69 25.44 -17.45
C LEU A 63 -1.20 25.53 -16.02
N ASP A 64 -2.50 25.81 -15.86
CA ASP A 64 -3.21 25.82 -14.59
C ASP A 64 -3.88 24.47 -14.37
N LEU A 65 -3.48 23.77 -13.31
CA LEU A 65 -4.03 22.47 -12.95
C LEU A 65 -5.31 22.53 -12.11
N ASP A 66 -5.78 23.71 -11.71
CA ASP A 66 -6.95 23.85 -10.83
C ASP A 66 -8.19 23.09 -11.36
N PRO A 67 -8.55 23.10 -12.66
CA PRO A 67 -9.70 22.33 -13.15
C PRO A 67 -9.56 20.81 -12.92
N LEU A 68 -8.34 20.28 -13.10
CA LEU A 68 -8.04 18.88 -12.84
C LEU A 68 -8.09 18.56 -11.35
N LEU A 69 -7.45 19.38 -10.53
CA LEU A 69 -7.39 19.18 -9.08
C LEU A 69 -8.78 19.34 -8.43
N ASP A 70 -9.63 20.20 -9.00
CA ASP A 70 -11.02 20.35 -8.59
C ASP A 70 -11.83 19.07 -8.91
N LEU A 71 -11.69 18.53 -10.12
CA LEU A 71 -12.29 17.25 -10.51
C LEU A 71 -11.85 16.12 -9.57
N LEU A 72 -10.57 16.07 -9.20
CA LEU A 72 -10.04 15.00 -8.36
C LEU A 72 -10.44 15.11 -6.90
N CYS A 73 -10.47 16.33 -6.33
CA CYS A 73 -10.59 16.52 -4.88
C CYS A 73 -11.95 17.06 -4.42
N ASN A 74 -12.73 17.70 -5.30
CA ASN A 74 -13.97 18.37 -4.92
C ASN A 74 -15.22 17.81 -5.63
N ASN A 75 -15.06 17.06 -6.72
CA ASN A 75 -16.19 16.42 -7.38
C ASN A 75 -16.51 15.08 -6.72
N GLU A 76 -17.60 14.99 -5.96
CA GLU A 76 -18.02 13.80 -5.24
C GLU A 76 -18.81 12.81 -6.12
N ASP A 77 -19.27 13.22 -7.29
CA ASP A 77 -20.09 12.39 -8.20
C ASP A 77 -19.22 11.45 -9.05
N VAL A 78 -17.95 11.77 -9.24
CA VAL A 78 -17.01 10.98 -10.06
C VAL A 78 -16.09 10.16 -9.19
N LEU A 79 -16.06 8.83 -9.35
CA LEU A 79 -15.14 7.94 -8.64
C LEU A 79 -13.74 7.99 -9.26
N LYS A 80 -12.69 8.22 -8.46
CA LYS A 80 -11.28 8.26 -8.89
C LYS A 80 -10.64 6.90 -8.67
N ILE A 81 -10.25 6.27 -9.78
CA ILE A 81 -9.67 4.92 -9.79
C ILE A 81 -8.16 5.00 -9.91
N PHE A 82 -7.48 4.37 -8.99
CA PHE A 82 -6.02 4.24 -8.99
C PHE A 82 -5.60 2.76 -8.99
N HIS A 83 -4.32 2.53 -9.27
CA HIS A 83 -3.67 1.23 -9.03
C HIS A 83 -2.40 1.41 -8.22
N ALA A 84 -2.41 1.03 -6.94
CA ALA A 84 -1.35 1.29 -5.97
C ALA A 84 -1.07 2.79 -5.77
N GLY A 85 -2.13 3.62 -5.81
CA GLY A 85 -2.13 5.07 -5.94
C GLY A 85 -1.66 5.85 -4.70
N GLY A 86 -1.03 5.22 -3.70
CA GLY A 86 -0.62 5.91 -2.49
C GLY A 86 0.36 7.07 -2.71
N GLN A 87 1.24 7.00 -3.74
CA GLN A 87 2.16 8.08 -4.07
C GLN A 87 1.48 9.18 -4.89
N ASP A 88 0.54 8.82 -5.75
CA ASP A 88 -0.26 9.75 -6.52
C ASP A 88 -1.13 10.61 -5.61
N VAL A 89 -1.77 9.98 -4.62
CA VAL A 89 -2.53 10.68 -3.58
C VAL A 89 -1.63 11.61 -2.74
N GLU A 90 -0.40 11.17 -2.39
CA GLU A 90 0.60 12.03 -1.70
C GLU A 90 0.91 13.29 -2.53
N ILE A 91 1.10 13.14 -3.84
CA ILE A 91 1.40 14.24 -4.73
C ILE A 91 0.23 15.22 -4.81
N ILE A 92 -0.98 14.72 -5.03
CA ILE A 92 -2.20 15.53 -5.09
C ILE A 92 -2.42 16.25 -3.74
N TYR A 93 -2.22 15.55 -2.62
CA TYR A 93 -2.28 16.16 -1.29
C TYR A 93 -1.26 17.27 -1.10
N ASN A 94 -0.03 17.09 -1.55
CA ASN A 94 1.01 18.13 -1.44
C ASN A 94 0.66 19.39 -2.26
N LEU A 95 -0.07 19.25 -3.36
CA LEU A 95 -0.51 20.37 -4.20
C LEU A 95 -1.74 21.09 -3.65
N THR A 96 -2.68 20.35 -3.06
CA THR A 96 -4.02 20.88 -2.72
C THR A 96 -4.32 20.94 -1.22
N GLY A 97 -3.59 20.19 -0.39
CA GLY A 97 -3.96 19.93 1.00
C GLY A 97 -5.14 18.98 1.17
N LYS A 98 -5.66 18.39 0.08
CA LYS A 98 -6.78 17.45 0.04
C LYS A 98 -6.38 16.15 -0.64
N THR A 99 -7.07 15.08 -0.34
CA THR A 99 -6.95 13.79 -1.04
C THR A 99 -8.06 13.65 -2.09
N PRO A 100 -7.84 12.92 -3.18
CA PRO A 100 -8.90 12.56 -4.13
C PRO A 100 -10.07 11.87 -3.42
N HIS A 101 -11.30 12.28 -3.74
CA HIS A 101 -12.50 11.69 -3.14
C HIS A 101 -13.70 11.81 -4.09
N PRO A 102 -14.56 10.76 -4.18
CA PRO A 102 -14.36 9.39 -3.69
C PRO A 102 -13.23 8.67 -4.45
N ILE A 103 -12.56 7.74 -3.78
CA ILE A 103 -11.39 7.03 -4.31
C ILE A 103 -11.57 5.50 -4.29
N PHE A 104 -11.00 4.82 -5.29
CA PHE A 104 -10.92 3.38 -5.35
C PHE A 104 -9.55 2.93 -5.86
N ASP A 105 -8.93 1.99 -5.17
CA ASP A 105 -7.64 1.42 -5.59
C ASP A 105 -7.80 -0.04 -5.99
N THR A 106 -7.47 -0.33 -7.24
CA THR A 106 -7.63 -1.67 -7.81
C THR A 106 -6.63 -2.67 -7.24
N GLN A 107 -5.46 -2.25 -6.74
CA GLN A 107 -4.55 -3.15 -6.03
C GLN A 107 -5.13 -3.58 -4.69
N ILE A 108 -5.78 -2.67 -3.95
CA ILE A 108 -6.52 -2.99 -2.72
C ILE A 108 -7.70 -3.91 -3.05
N ALA A 109 -8.46 -3.59 -4.10
CA ALA A 109 -9.61 -4.39 -4.53
C ALA A 109 -9.22 -5.84 -4.86
N MET A 110 -8.10 -6.02 -5.53
CA MET A 110 -7.60 -7.36 -5.88
C MET A 110 -7.32 -8.24 -4.66
N MET A 111 -7.04 -7.67 -3.50
CA MET A 111 -6.89 -8.48 -2.27
C MET A 111 -8.17 -9.20 -1.86
N ALA A 112 -9.36 -8.67 -2.19
CA ALA A 112 -10.64 -9.29 -1.85
C ALA A 112 -11.11 -10.34 -2.88
N ILE A 113 -10.53 -10.38 -4.06
CA ILE A 113 -10.96 -11.23 -5.18
C ILE A 113 -9.84 -12.08 -5.79
N SER A 114 -8.67 -12.10 -5.13
CA SER A 114 -7.53 -12.95 -5.48
C SER A 114 -6.61 -13.14 -4.28
N GLN A 115 -5.71 -14.11 -4.35
CA GLN A 115 -4.70 -14.34 -3.32
C GLN A 115 -3.51 -13.37 -3.38
N SER A 116 -3.52 -12.43 -4.33
CA SER A 116 -2.43 -11.48 -4.49
C SER A 116 -2.49 -10.37 -3.44
N GLU A 117 -1.45 -10.23 -2.65
CA GLU A 117 -1.34 -9.17 -1.63
C GLU A 117 -0.98 -7.81 -2.23
N GLN A 118 -0.25 -7.79 -3.33
CA GLN A 118 0.23 -6.60 -4.04
C GLN A 118 0.45 -6.93 -5.51
N ILE A 119 -0.63 -7.07 -6.28
CA ILE A 119 -0.49 -7.27 -7.72
C ILE A 119 0.08 -6.00 -8.36
N GLY A 120 1.15 -6.14 -9.13
CA GLY A 120 1.65 -5.01 -9.92
C GLY A 120 0.82 -4.81 -11.18
N TYR A 121 0.77 -3.56 -11.68
CA TYR A 121 -0.07 -3.16 -12.81
C TYR A 121 0.05 -4.07 -14.05
N ALA A 122 1.29 -4.34 -14.48
CA ALA A 122 1.50 -5.21 -15.64
C ALA A 122 0.93 -6.62 -15.46
N ASN A 123 1.03 -7.20 -14.26
CA ASN A 123 0.46 -8.50 -13.96
C ASN A 123 -1.09 -8.43 -13.89
N LEU A 124 -1.64 -7.31 -13.43
CA LEU A 124 -3.06 -7.05 -13.47
C LEU A 124 -3.56 -7.04 -14.93
N VAL A 125 -2.93 -6.25 -15.80
CA VAL A 125 -3.28 -6.17 -17.22
C VAL A 125 -3.15 -7.55 -17.90
N GLU A 126 -2.04 -8.24 -17.68
CA GLU A 126 -1.81 -9.57 -18.25
C GLU A 126 -2.90 -10.57 -17.81
N SER A 127 -3.24 -10.60 -16.52
CA SER A 127 -4.21 -11.55 -15.97
C SER A 127 -5.66 -11.29 -16.42
N TRP A 128 -6.03 -10.01 -16.66
CA TRP A 128 -7.41 -9.63 -16.98
C TRP A 128 -7.65 -9.36 -18.46
N MET A 129 -6.61 -9.08 -19.24
CA MET A 129 -6.71 -8.73 -20.66
C MET A 129 -5.88 -9.63 -21.57
N ASN A 130 -5.08 -10.54 -21.01
CA ASN A 130 -4.14 -11.38 -21.77
C ASN A 130 -3.22 -10.55 -22.69
N THR A 131 -2.77 -9.39 -22.19
CA THR A 131 -1.96 -8.42 -22.91
C THR A 131 -0.72 -8.09 -22.10
N THR A 132 0.45 -8.15 -22.72
CA THR A 132 1.71 -7.74 -22.08
C THR A 132 1.98 -6.26 -22.36
N ILE A 133 2.27 -5.48 -21.34
CA ILE A 133 2.64 -4.05 -21.47
C ILE A 133 4.14 -3.87 -21.45
N ASP A 134 4.63 -2.92 -22.25
CA ASP A 134 6.06 -2.54 -22.25
C ASP A 134 6.39 -1.71 -21.01
N LYS A 135 7.34 -2.18 -20.20
CA LYS A 135 7.80 -1.50 -18.97
C LYS A 135 9.00 -0.59 -19.21
N GLY A 136 9.42 -0.42 -20.45
CA GLY A 136 10.71 0.22 -20.78
C GLY A 136 10.78 1.72 -20.48
N ALA A 137 9.64 2.39 -20.33
CA ALA A 137 9.60 3.82 -19.99
C ALA A 137 9.54 4.11 -18.48
N ARG A 138 9.23 3.12 -17.65
CA ARG A 138 8.98 3.28 -16.19
C ARG A 138 10.08 4.02 -15.42
N PHE A 139 11.34 3.83 -15.79
CA PHE A 139 12.49 4.40 -15.06
C PHE A 139 13.20 5.50 -15.86
N THR A 140 12.49 6.15 -16.78
CA THR A 140 13.03 7.26 -17.55
C THR A 140 12.95 8.56 -16.76
N ASP A 141 13.71 9.56 -17.19
CA ASP A 141 13.65 10.91 -16.63
C ASP A 141 12.40 11.63 -17.16
N TRP A 142 11.34 11.62 -16.36
CA TRP A 142 10.05 12.22 -16.68
C TRP A 142 10.05 13.76 -16.67
N SER A 143 11.09 14.37 -16.11
CA SER A 143 11.22 15.84 -16.10
C SER A 143 11.73 16.41 -17.43
N ARG A 144 12.28 15.57 -18.31
CA ARG A 144 12.79 16.01 -19.62
C ARG A 144 11.66 16.36 -20.58
N ARG A 145 11.92 17.39 -21.41
CA ARG A 145 11.02 17.80 -22.50
C ARG A 145 11.81 17.90 -23.82
N PRO A 146 11.18 17.55 -24.96
CA PRO A 146 9.85 16.94 -25.08
C PRO A 146 9.83 15.49 -24.58
N LEU A 147 8.66 15.01 -24.17
CA LEU A 147 8.44 13.60 -23.90
C LEU A 147 8.50 12.81 -25.21
N THR A 148 9.04 11.60 -25.17
CA THR A 148 9.07 10.70 -26.31
C THR A 148 7.70 10.04 -26.52
N GLU A 149 7.37 9.64 -27.76
CA GLU A 149 6.17 8.89 -28.08
C GLU A 149 6.02 7.64 -27.19
N ARG A 150 7.12 6.91 -26.97
CA ARG A 150 7.13 5.74 -26.10
C ARG A 150 6.78 6.04 -24.63
N GLN A 151 7.18 7.21 -24.11
CA GLN A 151 6.78 7.64 -22.77
C GLN A 151 5.28 7.93 -22.72
N ILE A 152 4.75 8.63 -23.72
CA ILE A 152 3.33 8.97 -23.81
C ILE A 152 2.48 7.69 -23.96
N GLU A 153 2.88 6.77 -24.84
CA GLU A 153 2.21 5.48 -25.00
C GLU A 153 2.19 4.66 -23.70
N TYR A 154 3.33 4.61 -23.02
CA TYR A 154 3.42 3.93 -21.71
C TYR A 154 2.45 4.55 -20.71
N ALA A 155 2.52 5.86 -20.51
CA ALA A 155 1.73 6.59 -19.55
C ALA A 155 0.20 6.50 -19.83
N ILE A 156 -0.21 6.66 -21.08
CA ILE A 156 -1.62 6.49 -21.49
C ILE A 156 -2.08 5.04 -21.25
N GLY A 157 -1.19 4.07 -21.40
CA GLY A 157 -1.48 2.67 -21.10
C GLY A 157 -1.92 2.44 -19.65
N ASP A 158 -1.37 3.20 -18.70
CA ASP A 158 -1.66 3.03 -17.27
C ASP A 158 -3.11 3.39 -16.92
N VAL A 159 -3.77 4.28 -17.66
CA VAL A 159 -5.19 4.61 -17.45
C VAL A 159 -6.13 3.89 -18.43
N THR A 160 -5.71 3.63 -19.67
CA THR A 160 -6.60 3.04 -20.68
C THR A 160 -6.89 1.56 -20.44
N TYR A 161 -5.91 0.78 -19.96
CA TYR A 161 -6.15 -0.59 -19.54
C TYR A 161 -6.93 -0.63 -18.23
N LEU A 162 -6.62 0.28 -17.30
CA LEU A 162 -7.31 0.36 -16.02
C LEU A 162 -8.80 0.62 -16.20
N ALA A 163 -9.18 1.55 -17.09
CA ALA A 163 -10.57 1.86 -17.42
C ALA A 163 -11.36 0.62 -17.96
N LYS A 164 -10.69 -0.26 -18.71
CA LYS A 164 -11.29 -1.50 -19.22
C LYS A 164 -11.35 -2.63 -18.17
N ILE A 165 -10.47 -2.61 -17.19
CA ILE A 165 -10.37 -3.64 -16.14
C ILE A 165 -11.30 -3.33 -14.98
N PHE A 166 -11.41 -2.06 -14.58
CA PHE A 166 -12.16 -1.63 -13.40
C PHE A 166 -13.62 -2.14 -13.39
N PRO A 167 -14.42 -2.03 -14.47
CA PRO A 167 -15.80 -2.54 -14.47
C PRO A 167 -15.87 -4.04 -14.17
N LYS A 168 -14.91 -4.83 -14.65
CA LYS A 168 -14.84 -6.27 -14.39
C LYS A 168 -14.48 -6.58 -12.95
N ILE A 169 -13.58 -5.78 -12.35
CA ILE A 169 -13.24 -5.89 -10.91
C ILE A 169 -14.49 -5.58 -10.08
N LEU A 170 -15.20 -4.51 -10.41
CA LEU A 170 -16.42 -4.11 -9.71
C LEU A 170 -17.50 -5.19 -9.81
N GLU A 171 -17.74 -5.75 -11.00
CA GLU A 171 -18.65 -6.87 -11.20
C GLU A 171 -18.30 -8.07 -10.33
N LYS A 172 -17.02 -8.46 -10.27
CA LYS A 172 -16.56 -9.58 -9.43
C LYS A 172 -16.74 -9.28 -7.93
N LEU A 173 -16.52 -8.05 -7.48
CA LEU A 173 -16.76 -7.63 -6.10
C LEU A 173 -18.24 -7.68 -5.73
N VAL A 174 -19.12 -7.22 -6.63
CA VAL A 174 -20.58 -7.28 -6.44
C VAL A 174 -21.05 -8.73 -6.39
N ASN A 175 -20.64 -9.56 -7.36
CA ASN A 175 -21.02 -10.98 -7.42
C ASN A 175 -20.55 -11.79 -6.21
N THR A 176 -19.44 -11.40 -5.58
CA THR A 176 -18.94 -12.07 -4.37
C THR A 176 -19.44 -11.44 -3.06
N GLY A 177 -20.12 -10.29 -3.11
CA GLY A 177 -20.58 -9.54 -1.94
C GLY A 177 -19.45 -8.94 -1.09
N ARG A 178 -18.24 -8.77 -1.66
CA ARG A 178 -17.04 -8.41 -0.89
C ARG A 178 -16.66 -6.93 -0.95
N GLY A 179 -17.44 -6.09 -1.61
CA GLY A 179 -17.16 -4.66 -1.73
C GLY A 179 -16.94 -3.99 -0.38
N ALA A 180 -17.81 -4.25 0.60
CA ALA A 180 -17.70 -3.68 1.95
C ALA A 180 -16.44 -4.08 2.73
N TRP A 181 -15.73 -5.16 2.31
CA TRP A 181 -14.48 -5.57 2.96
C TRP A 181 -13.35 -4.59 2.74
N LEU A 182 -13.47 -3.75 1.71
CA LEU A 182 -12.45 -2.81 1.27
C LEU A 182 -12.57 -1.43 1.92
N ASN A 183 -13.72 -1.11 2.53
CA ASN A 183 -14.01 0.24 3.02
C ASN A 183 -12.91 0.79 3.92
N ALA A 184 -12.46 0.01 4.91
CA ALA A 184 -11.43 0.47 5.83
C ALA A 184 -10.07 0.73 5.15
N GLU A 185 -9.72 -0.04 4.11
CA GLU A 185 -8.47 0.16 3.37
C GLU A 185 -8.59 1.36 2.40
N MET A 186 -9.77 1.57 1.79
CA MET A 186 -10.04 2.75 0.95
C MET A 186 -10.09 4.03 1.79
N GLU A 187 -10.79 4.01 2.94
CA GLU A 187 -10.81 5.13 3.89
C GLU A 187 -9.40 5.49 4.35
N LYS A 188 -8.57 4.49 4.65
CA LYS A 188 -7.18 4.74 5.00
C LYS A 188 -6.38 5.35 3.86
N LEU A 189 -6.60 4.94 2.62
CA LEU A 189 -5.96 5.55 1.45
C LEU A 189 -6.43 7.00 1.27
N ALA A 190 -7.70 7.29 1.52
CA ALA A 190 -8.28 8.63 1.41
C ALA A 190 -7.96 9.55 2.60
N ASP A 191 -7.46 9.03 3.73
CA ASP A 191 -7.24 9.83 4.94
C ASP A 191 -6.07 10.82 4.77
N PRO A 192 -6.33 12.14 4.75
CA PRO A 192 -5.31 13.18 4.63
C PRO A 192 -4.21 13.08 5.71
N ALA A 193 -4.53 12.53 6.89
CA ALA A 193 -3.56 12.39 7.98
C ALA A 193 -2.39 11.45 7.62
N ASN A 194 -2.56 10.56 6.63
CA ASN A 194 -1.48 9.69 6.15
C ASN A 194 -0.45 10.42 5.28
N TYR A 195 -0.82 11.56 4.69
CA TYR A 195 0.00 12.35 3.77
C TYR A 195 0.50 13.64 4.40
N ALA A 196 -0.15 14.11 5.47
CA ALA A 196 0.29 15.27 6.22
C ALA A 196 1.73 15.06 6.71
N ASN A 197 2.63 15.91 6.24
CA ASN A 197 4.01 15.95 6.70
C ASN A 197 4.10 16.68 8.05
N ASP A 198 3.41 16.11 9.07
CA ASP A 198 3.48 16.63 10.43
C ASP A 198 4.90 16.51 10.98
N ILE A 199 5.56 17.64 11.04
CA ILE A 199 6.93 17.80 11.55
C ILE A 199 7.05 17.18 12.94
N ASN A 200 6.04 17.34 13.80
CA ASN A 200 6.06 16.84 15.17
C ASN A 200 5.93 15.31 15.25
N ARG A 201 5.44 14.67 14.20
CA ARG A 201 5.32 13.20 14.09
C ARG A 201 6.45 12.54 13.30
N ALA A 202 7.37 13.33 12.70
CA ALA A 202 8.47 12.84 11.86
C ALA A 202 9.34 11.77 12.56
N TRP A 203 9.56 11.93 13.87
CA TRP A 203 10.35 10.98 14.67
C TRP A 203 9.73 9.57 14.75
N ARG A 204 8.42 9.42 14.57
CA ARG A 204 7.72 8.13 14.62
C ARG A 204 8.06 7.20 13.45
N ARG A 205 8.59 7.76 12.36
CA ARG A 205 9.09 7.01 11.18
C ARG A 205 10.49 6.44 11.42
N ILE A 206 11.21 6.95 12.42
CA ILE A 206 12.58 6.55 12.75
C ILE A 206 12.52 5.41 13.77
N ARG A 207 13.32 4.36 13.55
CA ARG A 207 13.43 3.28 14.52
C ARG A 207 13.98 3.83 15.84
N ALA A 208 13.12 3.92 16.84
CA ALA A 208 13.49 4.45 18.15
C ALA A 208 14.56 3.58 18.82
N PRO A 209 15.63 4.17 19.38
CA PRO A 209 16.71 3.43 20.05
C PRO A 209 16.32 2.89 21.44
N GLY A 210 15.06 3.01 21.84
CA GLY A 210 14.52 2.54 23.11
C GLY A 210 13.30 3.33 23.53
N ARG A 211 12.92 3.22 24.80
CA ARG A 211 11.72 3.88 25.38
C ARG A 211 12.06 4.93 26.45
N ASN A 212 13.32 5.37 26.52
CA ASN A 212 13.70 6.41 27.46
C ASN A 212 13.11 7.76 27.02
N PRO A 213 12.27 8.44 27.85
CA PRO A 213 11.61 9.70 27.50
C PRO A 213 12.60 10.79 27.07
N GLN A 214 13.78 10.87 27.69
CA GLN A 214 14.83 11.84 27.34
C GLN A 214 15.38 11.58 25.92
N VAL A 215 15.61 10.31 25.57
CA VAL A 215 16.10 9.92 24.25
C VAL A 215 15.05 10.19 23.19
N LEU A 216 13.80 9.83 23.48
CA LEU A 216 12.67 10.05 22.55
C LEU A 216 12.36 11.53 22.37
N GLY A 217 12.44 12.34 23.42
CA GLY A 217 12.26 13.78 23.32
C GLY A 217 13.33 14.44 22.45
N ARG A 218 14.62 14.06 22.64
CA ARG A 218 15.69 14.51 21.73
C ARG A 218 15.44 14.06 20.29
N LEU A 219 15.05 12.79 20.08
CA LEU A 219 14.75 12.26 18.75
C LEU A 219 13.62 13.05 18.09
N LYS A 220 12.54 13.36 18.83
CA LYS A 220 11.42 14.19 18.35
C LYS A 220 11.92 15.57 17.91
N ALA A 221 12.69 16.25 18.76
CA ALA A 221 13.16 17.59 18.49
C ALA A 221 14.07 17.66 17.25
N ILE A 222 15.06 16.75 17.14
CA ILE A 222 16.00 16.76 16.02
C ILE A 222 15.38 16.21 14.73
N ALA A 223 14.39 15.31 14.80
CA ALA A 223 13.64 14.87 13.64
C ALA A 223 12.77 15.99 13.09
N ALA A 224 12.07 16.74 13.97
CA ALA A 224 11.28 17.91 13.57
C ALA A 224 12.16 18.97 12.89
N TRP A 225 13.30 19.29 13.49
CA TRP A 225 14.26 20.23 12.90
C TRP A 225 14.76 19.73 11.52
N ARG A 226 15.08 18.44 11.38
CA ARG A 226 15.51 17.88 10.09
C ARG A 226 14.43 18.00 9.02
N GLU A 227 13.16 17.76 9.37
CA GLU A 227 12.06 17.93 8.43
C GLU A 227 11.98 19.37 7.95
N THR A 228 12.03 20.37 8.85
CA THR A 228 12.04 21.78 8.49
C THR A 228 13.20 22.12 7.56
N GLU A 229 14.42 21.70 7.90
CA GLU A 229 15.61 21.96 7.04
C GLU A 229 15.48 21.29 5.65
N ALA A 230 14.84 20.13 5.57
CA ALA A 230 14.64 19.41 4.32
C ALA A 230 13.55 20.06 3.46
N GLN A 231 12.46 20.51 4.08
CA GLN A 231 11.38 21.26 3.40
C GLN A 231 11.86 22.60 2.89
N ASP A 232 12.53 23.40 3.74
CA ASP A 232 13.02 24.74 3.38
C ASP A 232 14.01 24.73 2.21
N LYS A 233 14.76 23.63 2.06
CA LYS A 233 15.75 23.48 1.00
C LYS A 233 15.26 22.63 -0.17
N ASP A 234 14.07 22.08 -0.05
CA ASP A 234 13.49 21.10 -0.97
C ASP A 234 14.51 19.99 -1.34
N ILE A 235 15.12 19.37 -0.33
CA ILE A 235 16.04 18.24 -0.52
C ILE A 235 15.62 17.05 0.32
N PRO A 236 15.92 15.80 -0.12
CA PRO A 236 15.59 14.62 0.65
C PRO A 236 16.15 14.68 2.07
N ARG A 237 15.32 14.33 3.06
CA ARG A 237 15.67 14.37 4.49
C ARG A 237 16.95 13.61 4.83
N GLY A 238 17.23 12.51 4.14
CA GLY A 238 18.44 11.72 4.30
C GLY A 238 19.73 12.44 3.85
N ARG A 239 19.61 13.48 3.00
CA ARG A 239 20.73 14.34 2.63
C ARG A 239 21.06 15.37 3.71
N ILE A 240 20.11 15.68 4.60
CA ILE A 240 20.39 16.47 5.81
C ILE A 240 21.09 15.58 6.85
N ILE A 241 20.38 14.58 7.37
CA ILE A 241 20.91 13.54 8.29
C ILE A 241 20.11 12.24 8.06
N ARG A 242 20.81 11.11 8.04
CA ARG A 242 20.19 9.79 7.96
C ARG A 242 19.51 9.41 9.28
N ASP A 243 18.50 8.54 9.22
CA ASP A 243 17.72 8.10 10.40
C ASP A 243 18.59 7.47 11.49
N GLU A 244 19.56 6.62 11.09
CA GLU A 244 20.47 5.97 12.03
C GLU A 244 21.33 6.98 12.78
N THR A 245 21.80 8.03 12.09
CA THR A 245 22.60 9.10 12.69
C THR A 245 21.76 9.94 13.66
N LEU A 246 20.48 10.22 13.33
CA LEU A 246 19.57 10.90 14.28
C LEU A 246 19.35 10.06 15.54
N ALA A 247 19.11 8.76 15.40
CA ALA A 247 18.91 7.86 16.53
C ALA A 247 20.15 7.76 17.42
N ASP A 248 21.35 7.77 16.82
CA ASP A 248 22.63 7.79 17.57
C ASP A 248 22.82 9.11 18.31
N ILE A 249 22.61 10.26 17.68
CA ILE A 249 22.67 11.58 18.32
C ILE A 249 21.68 11.69 19.48
N ALA A 250 20.46 11.19 19.32
CA ALA A 250 19.45 11.20 20.37
C ALA A 250 19.88 10.38 21.59
N SER A 251 20.54 9.24 21.35
CA SER A 251 21.06 8.34 22.40
C SER A 251 22.33 8.88 23.07
N HIS A 252 23.25 9.39 22.25
CA HIS A 252 24.58 9.86 22.67
C HIS A 252 24.78 11.33 22.23
N PRO A 253 24.07 12.28 22.87
CA PRO A 253 24.12 13.66 22.43
C PRO A 253 25.52 14.29 22.58
N PRO A 254 26.01 14.98 21.54
CA PRO A 254 27.25 15.72 21.61
C PRO A 254 27.15 16.82 22.67
N LYS A 255 28.20 17.01 23.46
CA LYS A 255 28.24 18.03 24.55
C LYS A 255 28.52 19.43 24.01
N LYS A 256 29.28 19.54 22.95
CA LYS A 256 29.65 20.78 22.28
C LYS A 256 29.67 20.60 20.75
N GLN A 257 29.57 21.69 19.99
CA GLN A 257 29.51 21.63 18.55
C GLN A 257 30.70 20.92 17.90
N SER A 258 31.93 21.08 18.49
CA SER A 258 33.11 20.39 17.98
C SER A 258 33.02 18.85 18.06
N ASP A 259 32.16 18.28 18.96
CA ASP A 259 31.97 16.85 19.08
C ASP A 259 31.14 16.27 17.90
N LEU A 260 30.43 17.11 17.13
CA LEU A 260 29.71 16.69 15.91
C LEU A 260 30.66 16.03 14.90
N SER A 261 31.95 16.42 14.89
CA SER A 261 32.95 15.79 14.02
C SER A 261 33.20 14.30 14.32
N LYS A 262 32.81 13.84 15.52
CA LYS A 262 32.96 12.44 15.96
C LYS A 262 31.72 11.60 15.65
N VAL A 263 30.61 12.23 15.29
CA VAL A 263 29.36 11.55 14.96
C VAL A 263 29.46 10.94 13.57
N ARG A 264 29.31 9.61 13.50
CA ARG A 264 29.35 8.90 12.22
C ARG A 264 28.19 9.36 11.31
N GLY A 265 28.51 9.69 10.07
CA GLY A 265 27.52 10.12 9.08
C GLY A 265 27.28 11.62 9.02
N LEU A 266 27.92 12.44 9.88
CA LEU A 266 27.94 13.89 9.75
C LEU A 266 29.18 14.38 8.99
N SER A 267 29.02 15.48 8.26
CA SER A 267 30.15 16.18 7.65
C SER A 267 31.03 16.85 8.70
N GLN A 268 32.35 16.84 8.51
CA GLN A 268 33.30 17.54 9.34
C GLN A 268 33.04 19.06 9.48
N ALA A 269 32.40 19.65 8.48
CA ALA A 269 32.01 21.07 8.50
C ALA A 269 31.01 21.43 9.62
N TRP A 270 30.24 20.46 10.14
CA TRP A 270 29.21 20.70 11.14
C TRP A 270 29.80 21.16 12.49
N LYS A 271 31.06 20.85 12.76
CA LYS A 271 31.77 21.32 13.99
C LYS A 271 31.87 22.84 14.08
N GLU A 272 31.70 23.58 12.97
CA GLU A 272 31.96 25.03 12.91
C GLU A 272 30.83 25.81 12.19
N ASN A 273 30.04 25.15 11.30
CA ASN A 273 29.03 25.82 10.49
C ASN A 273 27.70 26.08 11.23
N ASP A 274 26.83 26.88 10.61
CA ASP A 274 25.55 27.28 11.19
C ASP A 274 24.55 26.14 11.33
N ILE A 275 24.60 25.12 10.45
CA ILE A 275 23.73 23.95 10.57
C ILE A 275 24.05 23.15 11.85
N GLY A 276 25.34 23.00 12.17
CA GLY A 276 25.76 22.40 13.43
C GLY A 276 25.35 23.22 14.65
N LYS A 277 25.41 24.56 14.58
CA LYS A 277 24.92 25.44 15.65
C LYS A 277 23.41 25.26 15.87
N ARG A 278 22.63 25.20 14.78
CA ARG A 278 21.16 24.97 14.88
C ARG A 278 20.85 23.62 15.53
N LEU A 279 21.52 22.54 15.09
CA LEU A 279 21.36 21.21 15.70
C LEU A 279 21.68 21.23 17.20
N MET A 280 22.79 21.85 17.60
CA MET A 280 23.16 21.93 19.03
C MET A 280 22.13 22.72 19.85
N ARG A 281 21.57 23.81 19.31
CA ARG A 281 20.49 24.56 19.95
C ARG A 281 19.24 23.72 20.14
N VAL A 282 18.83 22.94 19.12
CA VAL A 282 17.68 22.04 19.20
C VAL A 282 17.91 20.98 20.28
N LEU A 283 19.10 20.36 20.32
CA LEU A 283 19.45 19.36 21.33
C LEU A 283 19.46 19.93 22.77
N SER A 284 19.94 21.16 22.93
CA SER A 284 19.98 21.80 24.27
C SER A 284 18.60 22.17 24.82
N ASN A 285 17.63 22.39 23.91
CA ASN A 285 16.25 22.74 24.27
C ASN A 285 15.30 21.54 24.23
N ALA A 286 15.80 20.34 23.95
CA ALA A 286 14.97 19.16 23.84
C ALA A 286 14.49 18.70 25.24
N GLU A 287 13.18 18.66 25.41
CA GLU A 287 12.53 18.17 26.61
C GLU A 287 12.25 16.65 26.53
N PRO A 288 12.07 15.98 27.67
CA PRO A 288 11.63 14.59 27.68
C PRO A 288 10.28 14.45 26.94
N LEU A 289 10.09 13.33 26.25
CA LEU A 289 8.80 13.05 25.63
C LEU A 289 7.71 12.89 26.70
N PRO A 290 6.56 13.60 26.59
CA PRO A 290 5.45 13.48 27.54
C PRO A 290 4.86 12.04 27.54
N ASP A 291 4.26 11.65 28.68
CA ASP A 291 3.74 10.28 28.86
C ASP A 291 2.62 9.93 27.87
N ASP A 292 1.78 10.89 27.51
CA ASP A 292 0.68 10.74 26.55
C ASP A 292 1.16 10.58 25.10
N GLU A 293 2.36 11.05 24.78
CA GLU A 293 2.99 10.87 23.47
C GLU A 293 3.85 9.61 23.39
N MET A 294 4.13 8.97 24.51
CA MET A 294 4.97 7.76 24.53
C MET A 294 4.41 6.69 23.61
N PRO A 295 5.26 6.01 22.81
CA PRO A 295 4.80 4.94 21.98
C PRO A 295 3.99 3.93 22.79
N VAL A 296 2.73 3.72 22.41
CA VAL A 296 1.90 2.70 23.04
C VAL A 296 2.63 1.36 22.92
N LYS A 297 2.76 0.64 24.03
CA LYS A 297 3.19 -0.76 23.93
C LYS A 297 2.13 -1.45 23.06
N PRO A 298 2.53 -2.08 21.94
CA PRO A 298 1.56 -2.92 21.24
C PRO A 298 0.91 -3.82 22.29
N LYS A 299 -0.40 -4.02 22.20
CA LYS A 299 -1.15 -5.02 23.01
C LYS A 299 -0.61 -6.42 22.63
N ARG A 300 0.68 -6.63 22.87
CA ARG A 300 1.26 -7.96 22.83
C ARG A 300 0.75 -8.63 24.09
N GLY A 301 0.07 -9.76 23.94
CA GLY A 301 -0.14 -10.68 25.04
C GLY A 301 1.18 -10.96 25.76
N ALA A 302 1.17 -11.73 26.81
CA ALA A 302 2.40 -12.22 27.45
C ALA A 302 3.35 -12.74 26.35
N PRO A 303 4.69 -12.61 26.50
CA PRO A 303 5.61 -13.18 25.53
C PRO A 303 5.21 -14.63 25.25
N LEU A 304 5.02 -14.94 23.96
CA LEU A 304 4.69 -16.30 23.56
C LEU A 304 5.76 -17.25 24.08
N GLY A 305 5.37 -18.14 25.00
CA GLY A 305 6.22 -19.28 25.36
C GLY A 305 6.41 -20.19 24.15
N LYS A 306 7.24 -21.23 24.28
CA LYS A 306 7.51 -22.17 23.19
C LYS A 306 6.21 -22.76 22.60
N GLU A 307 5.26 -23.13 23.45
CA GLU A 307 3.95 -23.67 23.02
C GLU A 307 3.10 -22.63 22.32
N GLY A 308 3.03 -21.40 22.82
CA GLY A 308 2.27 -20.32 22.16
C GLY A 308 2.80 -19.95 20.77
N ALA A 309 4.11 -20.08 20.54
CA ALA A 309 4.69 -19.90 19.21
C ALA A 309 4.20 -20.98 18.23
N LEU A 310 4.09 -22.25 18.68
CA LEU A 310 3.53 -23.33 17.85
C LEU A 310 2.05 -23.09 17.53
N VAL A 311 1.27 -22.60 18.50
CA VAL A 311 -0.14 -22.22 18.25
C VAL A 311 -0.24 -21.09 17.23
N ALA A 312 0.64 -20.08 17.30
CA ALA A 312 0.69 -19.02 16.29
C ALA A 312 1.05 -19.56 14.89
N ASP A 313 1.90 -20.57 14.78
CA ASP A 313 2.22 -21.21 13.50
C ASP A 313 1.05 -22.02 12.95
N LEU A 314 0.26 -22.68 13.79
CA LEU A 314 -1.00 -23.32 13.39
C LEU A 314 -2.03 -22.29 12.90
N LEU A 315 -2.13 -21.13 13.55
CA LEU A 315 -2.98 -20.02 13.09
C LEU A 315 -2.54 -19.47 11.72
N LYS A 316 -1.23 -19.37 11.47
CA LYS A 316 -0.70 -18.99 10.15
C LYS A 316 -1.04 -20.04 9.08
N LEU A 317 -1.02 -21.31 9.45
CA LEU A 317 -1.45 -22.40 8.55
C LEU A 317 -2.94 -22.30 8.25
N LEU A 318 -3.79 -22.10 9.26
CA LEU A 318 -5.22 -21.87 9.09
C LEU A 318 -5.49 -20.67 8.18
N LEU A 319 -4.77 -19.56 8.36
CA LEU A 319 -4.89 -18.38 7.52
C LEU A 319 -4.61 -18.69 6.04
N LYS A 320 -3.56 -19.46 5.76
CA LYS A 320 -3.24 -19.90 4.39
C LYS A 320 -4.33 -20.77 3.78
N ILE A 321 -4.91 -21.67 4.57
CA ILE A 321 -6.00 -22.54 4.10
C ILE A 321 -7.21 -21.69 3.74
N ARG A 322 -7.68 -20.85 4.66
CA ARG A 322 -8.86 -20.01 4.44
C ARG A 322 -8.66 -19.03 3.29
N SER A 323 -7.50 -18.37 3.22
CA SER A 323 -7.13 -17.49 2.10
C SER A 323 -7.25 -18.20 0.73
N ARG A 324 -6.82 -19.46 0.64
CA ARG A 324 -6.92 -20.25 -0.60
C ARG A 324 -8.36 -20.69 -0.90
N GLU A 325 -9.12 -21.13 0.11
CA GLU A 325 -10.50 -21.62 -0.04
C GLU A 325 -11.44 -20.54 -0.55
N ILE A 326 -11.25 -19.31 -0.09
CA ILE A 326 -12.11 -18.20 -0.46
C ILE A 326 -11.49 -17.28 -1.53
N ASP A 327 -10.29 -17.61 -2.03
CA ASP A 327 -9.54 -16.81 -3.02
C ASP A 327 -9.38 -15.33 -2.62
N VAL A 328 -8.79 -15.08 -1.44
CA VAL A 328 -8.58 -13.75 -0.85
C VAL A 328 -7.15 -13.64 -0.34
N ALA A 329 -6.53 -12.48 -0.47
CA ALA A 329 -5.20 -12.25 0.07
C ALA A 329 -5.16 -12.38 1.60
N SER A 330 -4.18 -13.11 2.13
CA SER A 330 -4.02 -13.32 3.58
C SER A 330 -3.92 -12.01 4.35
N ARG A 331 -3.26 -11.01 3.78
CA ARG A 331 -3.07 -9.69 4.36
C ARG A 331 -4.37 -8.91 4.59
N LEU A 332 -5.41 -9.15 3.76
CA LEU A 332 -6.72 -8.53 3.95
C LEU A 332 -7.44 -9.13 5.16
N LEU A 333 -7.23 -10.42 5.43
CA LEU A 333 -7.83 -11.12 6.56
C LEU A 333 -7.19 -10.67 7.88
N THR A 334 -5.85 -10.78 7.99
CA THR A 334 -5.11 -10.43 9.21
C THR A 334 -3.61 -10.28 8.98
N LYS A 335 -2.92 -9.80 10.01
CA LYS A 335 -1.46 -9.70 10.09
C LYS A 335 -0.89 -10.71 11.09
N SER A 336 0.39 -11.05 10.94
CA SER A 336 1.06 -12.02 11.83
C SER A 336 1.07 -11.62 13.31
N ASP A 337 1.16 -10.33 13.59
CA ASP A 337 1.13 -9.82 14.97
C ASP A 337 -0.24 -10.00 15.65
N GLU A 338 -1.35 -9.95 14.92
CA GLU A 338 -2.68 -10.30 15.44
C GLU A 338 -2.80 -11.79 15.75
N LEU A 339 -2.24 -12.67 14.90
CA LEU A 339 -2.22 -14.11 15.15
C LEU A 339 -1.41 -14.45 16.42
N GLU A 340 -0.26 -13.81 16.58
CA GLU A 340 0.56 -13.95 17.80
C GLU A 340 -0.18 -13.42 19.03
N ALA A 341 -0.88 -12.30 18.91
CA ALA A 341 -1.70 -11.75 20.00
C ALA A 341 -2.86 -12.67 20.37
N LEU A 342 -3.53 -13.28 19.37
CA LEU A 342 -4.59 -14.27 19.60
C LEU A 342 -4.06 -15.50 20.33
N ALA A 343 -2.91 -16.04 19.89
CA ALA A 343 -2.23 -17.16 20.54
C ALA A 343 -1.80 -16.83 21.98
N ALA A 344 -1.47 -15.55 22.26
CA ALA A 344 -1.16 -15.05 23.60
C ALA A 344 -2.39 -14.75 24.47
N GLY A 345 -3.59 -15.06 24.00
CA GLY A 345 -4.84 -14.90 24.75
C GLY A 345 -5.53 -13.55 24.60
N VAL A 346 -5.04 -12.64 23.74
CA VAL A 346 -5.72 -11.38 23.46
C VAL A 346 -7.01 -11.67 22.67
N ARG A 347 -8.12 -11.00 23.01
CA ARG A 347 -9.42 -11.20 22.36
C ARG A 347 -10.01 -9.90 21.74
N ASP A 348 -9.45 -8.74 22.04
CA ASP A 348 -9.82 -7.47 21.41
C ASP A 348 -8.94 -7.28 20.16
N LEU A 349 -9.31 -7.97 19.06
CA LEU A 349 -8.58 -8.04 17.80
C LEU A 349 -9.54 -7.84 16.62
N GLN A 350 -9.07 -7.22 15.53
CA GLN A 350 -9.88 -7.00 14.33
C GLN A 350 -10.35 -8.30 13.68
N ILE A 351 -9.54 -9.36 13.74
CA ILE A 351 -9.90 -10.68 13.20
C ILE A 351 -11.11 -11.30 13.88
N LEU A 352 -11.48 -10.83 15.08
CA LEU A 352 -12.64 -11.29 15.84
C LEU A 352 -13.86 -10.39 15.67
N GLN A 353 -13.85 -9.50 14.66
CA GLN A 353 -14.91 -8.52 14.42
C GLN A 353 -15.41 -8.58 12.97
N SER A 354 -16.66 -8.15 12.76
CA SER A 354 -17.29 -8.01 11.45
C SER A 354 -17.14 -9.25 10.57
N TRP A 355 -17.02 -9.05 9.27
CA TRP A 355 -16.85 -10.09 8.27
C TRP A 355 -15.58 -10.95 8.48
N ARG A 356 -14.52 -10.40 9.08
CA ARG A 356 -13.29 -11.17 9.38
C ARG A 356 -13.56 -12.30 10.38
N PHE A 357 -14.45 -12.09 11.34
CA PHE A 357 -14.87 -13.11 12.26
C PHE A 357 -15.53 -14.28 11.55
N GLU A 358 -16.47 -13.99 10.65
CA GLU A 358 -17.21 -15.04 9.91
C GLU A 358 -16.32 -15.86 8.99
N VAL A 359 -15.32 -15.22 8.38
CA VAL A 359 -14.47 -15.82 7.34
C VAL A 359 -13.28 -16.58 7.93
N PHE A 360 -12.75 -16.11 9.06
CA PHE A 360 -11.52 -16.64 9.65
C PHE A 360 -11.53 -16.66 11.18
N GLY A 361 -12.04 -15.62 11.83
CA GLY A 361 -11.90 -15.42 13.28
C GLY A 361 -12.57 -16.52 14.11
N LYS A 362 -13.70 -17.02 13.67
CA LYS A 362 -14.42 -18.13 14.32
C LYS A 362 -13.54 -19.37 14.40
N ASP A 363 -13.00 -19.81 13.28
CA ASP A 363 -12.14 -21.00 13.24
C ASP A 363 -10.83 -20.79 14.01
N ALA A 364 -10.29 -19.55 13.95
CA ALA A 364 -9.10 -19.20 14.71
C ALA A 364 -9.33 -19.28 16.23
N LEU A 365 -10.51 -18.89 16.73
CA LEU A 365 -10.90 -19.08 18.12
C LEU A 365 -11.04 -20.56 18.46
N GLU A 366 -11.75 -21.34 17.65
CA GLU A 366 -11.94 -22.76 17.85
C GLU A 366 -10.62 -23.53 17.88
N LEU A 367 -9.64 -23.10 17.05
CA LEU A 367 -8.30 -23.67 17.07
C LEU A 367 -7.56 -23.39 18.39
N VAL A 368 -7.55 -22.15 18.87
CA VAL A 368 -6.86 -21.81 20.13
C VAL A 368 -7.57 -22.33 21.37
N GLU A 369 -8.87 -22.66 21.27
CA GLU A 369 -9.67 -23.32 22.31
C GLU A 369 -9.53 -24.83 22.28
N GLY A 370 -8.79 -25.39 21.34
CA GLY A 370 -8.59 -26.83 21.21
C GLY A 370 -9.81 -27.58 20.66
N LYS A 371 -10.73 -26.92 19.96
CA LYS A 371 -11.90 -27.50 19.30
C LYS A 371 -11.66 -27.90 17.85
N LEU A 372 -10.68 -27.29 17.21
CA LEU A 372 -10.30 -27.54 15.82
C LEU A 372 -8.91 -28.17 15.75
N ALA A 373 -8.74 -29.19 14.92
CA ALA A 373 -7.46 -29.86 14.68
C ALA A 373 -7.15 -29.98 13.19
N PHE A 374 -5.88 -30.19 12.87
CA PHE A 374 -5.42 -30.50 11.50
C PHE A 374 -5.07 -31.98 11.41
N ALA A 375 -5.51 -32.61 10.33
CA ALA A 375 -5.17 -33.97 9.96
C ALA A 375 -4.68 -34.04 8.51
N VAL A 376 -3.87 -35.05 8.19
CA VAL A 376 -3.46 -35.34 6.80
C VAL A 376 -4.10 -36.63 6.38
N GLU A 377 -4.98 -36.58 5.38
CA GLU A 377 -5.61 -37.74 4.79
C GLU A 377 -5.26 -37.83 3.30
N LYS A 378 -4.68 -38.96 2.90
CA LYS A 378 -4.25 -39.20 1.49
C LYS A 378 -3.41 -38.06 0.90
N GLY A 379 -2.50 -37.48 1.72
CA GLY A 379 -1.63 -36.37 1.31
C GLY A 379 -2.29 -35.00 1.22
N ARG A 380 -3.55 -34.88 1.63
CA ARG A 380 -4.30 -33.61 1.69
C ARG A 380 -4.52 -33.19 3.14
N LEU A 381 -4.34 -31.91 3.41
CA LEU A 381 -4.62 -31.33 4.72
C LEU A 381 -6.13 -31.18 4.91
N LYS A 382 -6.65 -31.62 6.06
CA LYS A 382 -8.02 -31.45 6.49
C LYS A 382 -8.08 -30.74 7.83
N MET A 383 -9.14 -29.98 8.04
CA MET A 383 -9.55 -29.47 9.34
C MET A 383 -10.71 -30.32 9.85
N THR A 384 -10.70 -30.66 11.14
CA THR A 384 -11.74 -31.47 11.76
C THR A 384 -12.01 -30.96 13.16
N HIS A 385 -13.26 -31.00 13.60
CA HIS A 385 -13.61 -30.77 15.00
C HIS A 385 -13.21 -31.97 15.86
N ILE A 386 -12.66 -31.71 17.03
CA ILE A 386 -12.15 -32.76 17.91
C ILE A 386 -13.30 -33.65 18.42
N ASP A 387 -14.46 -33.07 18.63
CA ASP A 387 -15.67 -33.82 19.03
C ASP A 387 -16.12 -34.85 17.98
N ASP A 388 -15.94 -34.54 16.69
CA ASP A 388 -16.25 -35.44 15.58
C ASP A 388 -15.30 -36.66 15.55
N VAL A 389 -14.04 -36.43 15.94
CA VAL A 389 -13.05 -37.53 16.06
C VAL A 389 -13.35 -38.45 17.23
N ALA A 390 -13.80 -37.91 18.36
CA ALA A 390 -14.13 -38.67 19.56
C ALA A 390 -15.39 -39.58 19.39
N ASN A 391 -16.31 -39.13 18.52
CA ASN A 391 -17.57 -39.87 18.27
C ASN A 391 -17.45 -40.90 17.11
N GLY A 392 -16.28 -41.06 16.50
CA GLY A 392 -16.07 -42.05 15.43
C GLY A 392 -16.78 -41.72 14.11
N ASP A 393 -17.41 -40.56 14.02
CA ASP A 393 -18.17 -40.11 12.87
C ASP A 393 -17.35 -39.00 12.13
N ALA A 394 -16.33 -39.43 11.41
CA ALA A 394 -15.55 -38.54 10.53
C ALA A 394 -16.37 -38.20 9.27
N THR A 395 -17.60 -37.77 9.44
CA THR A 395 -18.38 -37.18 8.34
C THR A 395 -17.85 -35.80 8.02
N VAL A 396 -16.97 -35.80 7.05
CA VAL A 396 -16.34 -34.67 6.44
C VAL A 396 -17.39 -33.76 5.81
N HIS A 397 -17.63 -32.60 6.40
CA HIS A 397 -18.26 -31.51 5.67
C HIS A 397 -17.27 -30.94 4.62
N ALA A 398 -17.00 -31.77 3.58
CA ALA A 398 -16.47 -31.24 2.33
C ALA A 398 -17.63 -30.52 1.64
N LYS A 399 -17.67 -29.19 1.68
CA LYS A 399 -18.40 -28.43 0.66
C LYS A 399 -17.80 -28.84 -0.69
N GLN A 400 -18.60 -29.53 -1.49
CA GLN A 400 -18.30 -29.94 -2.84
C GLN A 400 -17.78 -28.73 -3.64
N ALA A 401 -16.50 -28.72 -3.93
CA ALA A 401 -16.03 -28.03 -5.11
C ALA A 401 -16.59 -28.83 -6.29
N ALA A 402 -17.35 -28.17 -7.17
CA ALA A 402 -17.98 -28.78 -8.33
C ALA A 402 -16.95 -29.64 -9.08
N GLU A 403 -17.26 -30.91 -9.22
CA GLU A 403 -16.56 -31.84 -10.10
C GLU A 403 -16.71 -31.32 -11.52
N VAL A 404 -15.62 -30.81 -12.07
CA VAL A 404 -15.45 -30.71 -13.52
C VAL A 404 -14.89 -32.08 -13.92
N GLU A 405 -15.74 -32.93 -14.47
CA GLU A 405 -15.31 -34.17 -15.12
C GLU A 405 -14.36 -33.81 -16.29
N PRO A 406 -13.20 -34.49 -16.42
CA PRO A 406 -12.41 -34.35 -17.64
C PRO A 406 -13.09 -35.15 -18.76
N GLU A 407 -13.46 -34.45 -19.82
CA GLU A 407 -13.87 -35.10 -21.08
C GLU A 407 -12.79 -36.07 -21.53
N SER A 408 -13.22 -37.33 -21.72
CA SER A 408 -12.42 -38.39 -22.28
C SER A 408 -12.05 -38.09 -23.73
N VAL A 409 -10.77 -37.89 -23.97
CA VAL A 409 -10.22 -37.88 -25.35
C VAL A 409 -10.18 -39.32 -25.82
N GLU A 410 -11.04 -39.66 -26.75
CA GLU A 410 -10.97 -40.91 -27.53
C GLU A 410 -9.69 -40.97 -28.34
N GLU A 411 -8.85 -41.94 -28.05
CA GLU A 411 -7.72 -42.36 -28.92
C GLU A 411 -8.32 -42.99 -30.20
N GLY A 412 -8.29 -42.23 -31.28
CA GLY A 412 -8.49 -42.75 -32.63
C GLY A 412 -7.21 -43.34 -33.16
N SER A 413 -7.11 -44.66 -33.09
CA SER A 413 -6.12 -45.43 -33.84
C SER A 413 -6.45 -45.40 -35.34
N SER A 414 -5.50 -44.98 -36.16
CA SER A 414 -5.42 -45.44 -37.57
C SER A 414 -3.99 -45.65 -37.99
N GLU A 415 -3.82 -46.84 -38.47
CA GLU A 415 -2.62 -47.46 -39.01
C GLU A 415 -2.04 -46.76 -40.26
N LYS A 416 -0.72 -46.92 -40.37
CA LYS A 416 0.12 -47.13 -41.54
C LYS A 416 -0.44 -46.82 -42.94
N GLU A 417 0.35 -46.10 -43.72
CA GLU A 417 1.00 -46.68 -44.91
C GLU A 417 2.17 -45.83 -45.38
N ALA A 418 3.20 -46.54 -45.82
CA ALA A 418 4.50 -46.09 -46.28
C ALA A 418 4.50 -45.79 -47.79
N ALA A 419 5.57 -45.19 -48.25
CA ALA A 419 6.13 -45.06 -49.61
C ALA A 419 5.79 -43.73 -50.34
N GLU A 420 6.70 -42.91 -50.56
CA GLU A 420 7.83 -42.75 -51.48
C GLU A 420 8.64 -41.49 -51.13
#